data_b09cd1c6621dda6be786534e0628bdca
#
_entry.id   b09cd1c6621dda6be786534e0628bdca
#
_cell.length_a   1.000
_cell.length_b   1.000
_cell.length_c   1.000
_cell.angle_alpha   90.00
_cell.angle_beta   90.00
_cell.angle_gamma   90.00
#
_symmetry.space_group_name_H-M   'P 1'
#
loop_
_entity.id
_entity.type
_entity.pdbx_description
1 polymer ?
#
loop_
_entity_poly.entity_id
_entity_poly.type
_entity_poly.pdbx_seq_one_letter_code
_entity_poly.pdbx_strand_id
1 'polypeptide(L)'
;SNLDHIEELVEIDQAITAQMLKVSNKLEFLDPGEPRIVTIHDALHKIGFENAKKIALNVSVLKLMKITKFPRDFCCEHLWQHSLGVAIGCSVISELVGFENPDQAYTCGLVHDIGKLAKVSFSYRSFAKEIASASRKKIDLHDLEIKRNLLRHDQLGFLMMKFWDMPKDLGFVVKWHHEEERSNRSDIESSELNQLIDIVYFSNLIINKLGIGYSGHSISKSPSDKFLRSFGLTSESMEELETEIQEKYDQNCPMLL
;
A
#
# COMPACT_ATOMS: atom_id res chain seq x y z
N SER A 1 12.06 6.00 -26.06
CA SER A 1 11.41 4.81 -25.42
C SER A 1 10.72 5.22 -24.13
N ASN A 2 9.92 4.34 -23.52
CA ASN A 2 9.31 4.61 -22.21
C ASN A 2 10.38 4.77 -21.12
N LEU A 3 11.54 4.14 -21.29
CA LEU A 3 12.67 4.28 -20.37
C LEU A 3 13.32 5.66 -20.43
N ASP A 4 13.43 6.27 -21.61
CA ASP A 4 14.02 7.61 -21.78
C ASP A 4 13.22 8.69 -21.03
N HIS A 5 11.89 8.59 -21.05
CA HIS A 5 11.01 9.51 -20.31
C HIS A 5 11.13 9.35 -18.78
N ILE A 6 11.30 8.10 -18.30
CA ILE A 6 11.55 7.86 -16.88
C ILE A 6 12.93 8.38 -16.49
N GLU A 7 13.95 8.20 -17.34
CA GLU A 7 15.31 8.68 -17.09
C GLU A 7 15.30 10.19 -16.81
N GLU A 8 14.69 10.99 -17.69
CA GLU A 8 14.56 12.44 -17.50
C GLU A 8 13.86 12.82 -16.18
N LEU A 9 12.79 12.09 -15.80
CA LEU A 9 12.04 12.36 -14.57
C LEU A 9 12.82 11.95 -13.31
N VAL A 10 13.57 10.85 -13.40
CA VAL A 10 14.35 10.31 -12.28
C VAL A 10 15.56 11.18 -11.97
N GLU A 11 16.25 11.67 -12.99
CA GLU A 11 17.44 12.53 -12.84
C GLU A 11 17.14 13.85 -12.10
N ILE A 12 15.90 14.33 -12.17
CA ILE A 12 15.46 15.53 -11.45
C ILE A 12 15.34 15.28 -9.93
N ASP A 13 15.09 14.02 -9.51
CA ASP A 13 14.85 13.68 -8.11
C ASP A 13 15.98 12.83 -7.51
N GLN A 14 16.86 13.49 -6.74
CA GLN A 14 18.03 12.88 -6.12
C GLN A 14 17.71 11.62 -5.26
N ALA A 15 16.55 11.57 -4.61
CA ALA A 15 16.20 10.43 -3.78
C ALA A 15 15.74 9.22 -4.62
N ILE A 16 15.03 9.46 -5.71
CA ILE A 16 14.66 8.41 -6.66
C ILE A 16 15.92 7.89 -7.35
N THR A 17 16.78 8.79 -7.84
CA THR A 17 18.10 8.46 -8.42
C THR A 17 18.93 7.57 -7.50
N ALA A 18 19.12 8.01 -6.25
CA ALA A 18 19.91 7.26 -5.28
C ALA A 18 19.32 5.88 -4.99
N GLN A 19 17.99 5.77 -4.89
CA GLN A 19 17.33 4.50 -4.62
C GLN A 19 17.42 3.55 -5.83
N MET A 20 17.30 4.04 -7.05
CA MET A 20 17.48 3.22 -8.26
C MET A 20 18.91 2.68 -8.38
N LEU A 21 19.93 3.53 -8.16
CA LEU A 21 21.32 3.07 -8.12
C LEU A 21 21.58 2.08 -6.99
N LYS A 22 20.98 2.27 -5.82
CA LYS A 22 21.09 1.34 -4.69
C LYS A 22 20.49 -0.03 -5.05
N VAL A 23 19.32 -0.06 -5.67
CA VAL A 23 18.63 -1.31 -6.06
C VAL A 23 19.37 -2.02 -7.17
N SER A 24 19.77 -1.32 -8.24
CA SER A 24 20.47 -1.92 -9.38
C SER A 24 21.82 -2.57 -9.03
N ASN A 25 22.41 -2.15 -7.91
CA ASN A 25 23.67 -2.70 -7.40
C ASN A 25 23.51 -3.84 -6.39
N LYS A 26 22.30 -4.38 -6.20
CA LYS A 26 22.09 -5.55 -5.34
C LYS A 26 22.37 -6.85 -6.10
N LEU A 27 22.69 -7.91 -5.31
CA LEU A 27 23.02 -9.24 -5.86
C LEU A 27 21.91 -9.86 -6.73
N GLU A 28 20.66 -9.39 -6.59
CA GLU A 28 19.53 -9.84 -7.42
C GLU A 28 19.62 -9.31 -8.87
N PHE A 29 20.31 -8.20 -9.07
CA PHE A 29 20.44 -7.52 -10.36
C PHE A 29 21.88 -7.51 -10.88
N LEU A 30 22.89 -7.69 -10.02
CA LEU A 30 24.30 -7.59 -10.37
C LEU A 30 25.01 -8.91 -10.06
N ASP A 31 25.58 -9.55 -11.07
CA ASP A 31 26.34 -10.78 -10.89
C ASP A 31 27.65 -10.54 -10.12
N PRO A 32 28.14 -11.54 -9.35
CA PRO A 32 29.40 -11.43 -8.66
C PRO A 32 30.55 -11.14 -9.63
N GLY A 33 31.22 -10.00 -9.46
CA GLY A 33 32.33 -9.57 -10.30
C GLY A 33 31.95 -8.58 -11.42
N GLU A 34 30.68 -8.30 -11.65
CA GLU A 34 30.27 -7.19 -12.52
C GLU A 34 30.65 -5.83 -11.91
N PRO A 35 31.03 -4.84 -12.74
CA PRO A 35 31.27 -3.48 -12.27
C PRO A 35 30.00 -2.87 -11.72
N ARG A 36 30.15 -2.05 -10.67
CA ARG A 36 29.01 -1.31 -10.10
C ARG A 36 28.36 -0.38 -11.11
N ILE A 37 27.06 -0.35 -11.12
CA ILE A 37 26.23 0.55 -11.91
C ILE A 37 26.27 1.94 -11.28
N VAL A 38 26.66 2.94 -12.05
CA VAL A 38 26.84 4.32 -11.59
C VAL A 38 26.00 5.34 -12.37
N THR A 39 25.33 4.91 -13.45
CA THR A 39 24.44 5.76 -14.27
C THR A 39 22.98 5.34 -14.10
N ILE A 40 22.05 6.30 -14.24
CA ILE A 40 20.62 6.00 -14.21
C ILE A 40 20.24 5.18 -15.44
N HIS A 41 20.80 5.48 -16.58
CA HIS A 41 20.59 4.72 -17.81
C HIS A 41 20.83 3.22 -17.60
N ASP A 42 22.02 2.85 -17.10
CA ASP A 42 22.36 1.44 -16.85
C ASP A 42 21.50 0.82 -15.75
N ALA A 43 21.17 1.62 -14.69
CA ALA A 43 20.28 1.18 -13.63
C ALA A 43 18.89 0.81 -14.17
N LEU A 44 18.28 1.67 -14.98
CA LEU A 44 16.96 1.42 -15.59
C LEU A 44 16.97 0.21 -16.51
N HIS A 45 18.03 0.02 -17.30
CA HIS A 45 18.18 -1.17 -18.14
C HIS A 45 18.32 -2.45 -17.31
N LYS A 46 19.03 -2.39 -16.18
CA LYS A 46 19.25 -3.56 -15.32
C LYS A 46 18.01 -3.95 -14.51
N ILE A 47 17.32 -3.00 -13.90
CA ILE A 47 16.13 -3.26 -13.07
C ILE A 47 14.83 -3.37 -13.88
N GLY A 48 14.80 -2.79 -15.08
CA GLY A 48 13.64 -2.77 -15.95
C GLY A 48 12.59 -1.70 -15.59
N PHE A 49 11.71 -1.42 -16.55
CA PHE A 49 10.73 -0.33 -16.47
C PHE A 49 9.74 -0.48 -15.30
N GLU A 50 9.23 -1.69 -15.07
CA GLU A 50 8.20 -1.91 -14.04
C GLU A 50 8.77 -1.75 -12.62
N ASN A 51 9.97 -2.25 -12.36
CA ASN A 51 10.63 -2.04 -11.07
C ASN A 51 11.00 -0.56 -10.88
N ALA A 52 11.43 0.13 -11.94
CA ALA A 52 11.72 1.57 -11.89
C ALA A 52 10.47 2.38 -11.50
N LYS A 53 9.31 2.09 -12.09
CA LYS A 53 8.04 2.72 -11.71
C LYS A 53 7.70 2.48 -10.23
N LYS A 54 7.82 1.24 -9.76
CA LYS A 54 7.55 0.90 -8.35
C LYS A 54 8.48 1.65 -7.40
N ILE A 55 9.77 1.74 -7.72
CA ILE A 55 10.75 2.49 -6.92
C ILE A 55 10.38 3.98 -6.88
N ALA A 56 10.09 4.59 -8.03
CA ALA A 56 9.71 6.00 -8.10
C ALA A 56 8.44 6.30 -7.30
N LEU A 57 7.42 5.46 -7.42
CA LEU A 57 6.17 5.56 -6.67
C LEU A 57 6.42 5.44 -5.15
N ASN A 58 7.15 4.42 -4.73
CA ASN A 58 7.46 4.18 -3.32
C ASN A 58 8.21 5.36 -2.69
N VAL A 59 9.24 5.87 -3.37
CA VAL A 59 10.01 7.03 -2.88
C VAL A 59 9.12 8.26 -2.78
N SER A 60 8.24 8.50 -3.75
CA SER A 60 7.33 9.65 -3.77
C SER A 60 6.32 9.59 -2.61
N VAL A 61 5.70 8.43 -2.37
CA VAL A 61 4.75 8.25 -1.26
C VAL A 61 5.47 8.37 0.08
N LEU A 62 6.65 7.75 0.23
CA LEU A 62 7.44 7.86 1.46
C LEU A 62 7.85 9.31 1.76
N LYS A 63 8.22 10.10 0.74
CA LYS A 63 8.51 11.53 0.90
C LYS A 63 7.30 12.29 1.43
N LEU A 64 6.11 12.04 0.84
CA LEU A 64 4.87 12.64 1.29
C LEU A 64 4.58 12.30 2.76
N MET A 65 4.81 11.06 3.17
CA MET A 65 4.67 10.65 4.57
C MET A 65 5.69 11.35 5.48
N LYS A 66 6.97 11.44 5.09
CA LYS A 66 8.04 12.02 5.90
C LYS A 66 7.87 13.52 6.17
N ILE A 67 7.26 14.28 5.26
CA ILE A 67 6.97 15.70 5.51
C ILE A 67 5.76 15.91 6.44
N THR A 68 4.98 14.85 6.71
CA THR A 68 3.83 14.88 7.58
C THR A 68 4.26 14.65 9.03
N LYS A 69 3.83 15.54 9.95
CA LYS A 69 4.13 15.38 11.37
C LYS A 69 3.12 14.46 12.04
N PHE A 70 3.54 13.28 12.42
CA PHE A 70 2.69 12.28 13.10
C PHE A 70 2.68 12.42 14.62
N PRO A 71 1.61 11.95 15.31
CA PRO A 71 1.59 11.78 16.76
C PRO A 71 2.63 10.76 17.23
N ARG A 72 3.07 10.90 18.51
CA ARG A 72 4.11 10.03 19.08
C ARG A 72 3.80 8.53 18.99
N ASP A 73 2.52 8.16 19.13
CA ASP A 73 2.06 6.77 19.15
C ASP A 73 1.64 6.26 17.75
N PHE A 74 1.97 7.02 16.71
CA PHE A 74 1.64 6.68 15.31
C PHE A 74 2.75 7.21 14.39
N CYS A 75 3.76 6.40 14.12
CA CYS A 75 4.94 6.85 13.40
C CYS A 75 4.87 6.61 11.89
N CYS A 76 5.60 7.43 11.16
CA CYS A 76 5.71 7.40 9.70
C CYS A 76 6.21 6.04 9.20
N GLU A 77 7.24 5.51 9.85
CA GLU A 77 7.89 4.26 9.45
C GLU A 77 6.92 3.07 9.52
N HIS A 78 6.13 2.96 10.57
CA HIS A 78 5.16 1.89 10.72
C HIS A 78 4.00 2.00 9.73
N LEU A 79 3.51 3.23 9.45
CA LEU A 79 2.49 3.45 8.42
C LEU A 79 3.03 3.10 7.03
N TRP A 80 4.28 3.48 6.76
CA TRP A 80 4.96 3.13 5.51
C TRP A 80 5.12 1.61 5.34
N GLN A 81 5.64 0.93 6.37
CA GLN A 81 5.78 -0.54 6.36
C GLN A 81 4.45 -1.23 6.09
N HIS A 82 3.38 -0.76 6.75
CA HIS A 82 2.03 -1.27 6.52
C HIS A 82 1.58 -1.05 5.07
N SER A 83 1.69 0.16 4.55
CA SER A 83 1.29 0.49 3.17
C SER A 83 2.08 -0.30 2.14
N LEU A 84 3.39 -0.47 2.34
CA LEU A 84 4.23 -1.29 1.49
C LEU A 84 3.85 -2.78 1.55
N GLY A 85 3.60 -3.29 2.76
CA GLY A 85 3.11 -4.65 2.95
C GLY A 85 1.82 -4.90 2.19
N VAL A 86 0.83 -3.99 2.32
CA VAL A 86 -0.45 -4.09 1.60
C VAL A 86 -0.23 -4.05 0.08
N ALA A 87 0.66 -3.19 -0.42
CA ALA A 87 0.98 -3.15 -1.84
C ALA A 87 1.56 -4.47 -2.36
N ILE A 88 2.52 -5.06 -1.63
CA ILE A 88 3.11 -6.36 -1.97
C ILE A 88 2.07 -7.47 -1.92
N GLY A 89 1.27 -7.52 -0.85
CA GLY A 89 0.19 -8.50 -0.72
C GLY A 89 -0.85 -8.36 -1.85
N CYS A 90 -1.17 -7.14 -2.30
CA CYS A 90 -2.03 -6.92 -3.45
C CYS A 90 -1.45 -7.53 -4.74
N SER A 91 -0.14 -7.44 -4.97
CA SER A 91 0.48 -8.08 -6.13
C SER A 91 0.35 -9.60 -6.06
N VAL A 92 0.68 -10.22 -4.91
CA VAL A 92 0.59 -11.67 -4.71
C VAL A 92 -0.86 -12.16 -4.89
N ILE A 93 -1.83 -11.49 -4.25
CA ILE A 93 -3.24 -11.85 -4.36
C ILE A 93 -3.73 -11.67 -5.80
N SER A 94 -3.29 -10.63 -6.50
CA SER A 94 -3.65 -10.41 -7.92
C SER A 94 -3.19 -11.56 -8.81
N GLU A 95 -1.98 -12.07 -8.61
CA GLU A 95 -1.47 -13.23 -9.33
C GLU A 95 -2.30 -14.48 -9.02
N LEU A 96 -2.63 -14.70 -7.75
CA LEU A 96 -3.45 -15.83 -7.30
C LEU A 96 -4.83 -15.87 -7.96
N VAL A 97 -5.50 -14.71 -8.07
CA VAL A 97 -6.87 -14.61 -8.61
C VAL A 97 -6.93 -14.29 -10.10
N GLY A 98 -5.79 -14.20 -10.77
CA GLY A 98 -5.70 -13.86 -12.20
C GLY A 98 -6.22 -12.47 -12.52
N PHE A 99 -5.99 -11.48 -11.64
CA PHE A 99 -6.35 -10.09 -11.90
C PHE A 99 -5.44 -9.50 -12.98
N GLU A 100 -6.03 -8.85 -13.99
CA GLU A 100 -5.30 -8.47 -15.21
C GLU A 100 -4.19 -7.42 -14.97
N ASN A 101 -4.31 -6.59 -13.93
CA ASN A 101 -3.37 -5.50 -13.68
C ASN A 101 -2.81 -5.49 -12.24
N PRO A 102 -1.85 -6.38 -11.91
CA PRO A 102 -1.23 -6.45 -10.59
C PRO A 102 -0.53 -5.15 -10.15
N ASP A 103 0.00 -4.35 -11.10
CA ASP A 103 0.63 -3.07 -10.79
C ASP A 103 -0.37 -2.00 -10.37
N GLN A 104 -1.60 -2.05 -10.90
CA GLN A 104 -2.69 -1.21 -10.41
C GLN A 104 -3.06 -1.60 -8.98
N ALA A 105 -3.17 -2.90 -8.69
CA ALA A 105 -3.47 -3.39 -7.35
C ALA A 105 -2.36 -3.01 -6.35
N TYR A 106 -1.08 -3.14 -6.74
CA TYR A 106 0.06 -2.65 -5.96
C TYR A 106 -0.07 -1.16 -5.62
N THR A 107 -0.33 -0.33 -6.63
CA THR A 107 -0.48 1.12 -6.47
C THR A 107 -1.64 1.45 -5.51
N CYS A 108 -2.78 0.80 -5.68
CA CYS A 108 -3.94 0.94 -4.81
C CYS A 108 -3.62 0.55 -3.36
N GLY A 109 -2.94 -0.58 -3.18
CA GLY A 109 -2.49 -1.03 -1.86
C GLY A 109 -1.54 -0.05 -1.18
N LEU A 110 -0.61 0.56 -1.94
CA LEU A 110 0.34 1.53 -1.39
C LEU A 110 -0.33 2.79 -0.86
N VAL A 111 -1.41 3.24 -1.48
CA VAL A 111 -2.06 4.52 -1.15
C VAL A 111 -3.41 4.37 -0.43
N HIS A 112 -3.87 3.14 -0.14
CA HIS A 112 -5.20 2.91 0.43
C HIS A 112 -5.49 3.75 1.69
N ASP A 113 -4.47 3.97 2.51
CA ASP A 113 -4.52 4.69 3.79
C ASP A 113 -4.12 6.17 3.71
N ILE A 114 -3.99 6.74 2.52
CA ILE A 114 -3.54 8.13 2.29
C ILE A 114 -4.36 9.15 3.06
N GLY A 115 -5.63 8.88 3.32
CA GLY A 115 -6.51 9.76 4.07
C GLY A 115 -6.08 9.97 5.53
N LYS A 116 -5.24 9.09 6.09
CA LYS A 116 -4.65 9.30 7.42
C LYS A 116 -3.67 10.47 7.42
N LEU A 117 -2.96 10.70 6.30
CA LEU A 117 -2.10 11.88 6.12
C LEU A 117 -2.95 13.17 6.15
N ALA A 118 -4.11 13.16 5.49
CA ALA A 118 -5.04 14.27 5.53
C ALA A 118 -5.54 14.54 6.96
N LYS A 119 -5.99 13.49 7.66
CA LYS A 119 -6.46 13.63 9.07
C LYS A 119 -5.40 14.25 9.96
N VAL A 120 -4.17 13.77 9.87
CA VAL A 120 -3.04 14.31 10.65
C VAL A 120 -2.80 15.77 10.29
N SER A 121 -2.77 16.11 9.01
CA SER A 121 -2.46 17.47 8.54
C SER A 121 -3.53 18.49 8.93
N PHE A 122 -4.81 18.11 8.82
CA PHE A 122 -5.93 19.01 9.14
C PHE A 122 -6.28 19.03 10.61
N SER A 123 -6.06 17.96 11.35
CA SER A 123 -6.53 17.82 12.73
C SER A 123 -5.61 16.94 13.60
N TYR A 124 -4.33 17.30 13.67
CA TYR A 124 -3.32 16.57 14.44
C TYR A 124 -3.76 16.16 15.85
N ARG A 125 -4.33 17.13 16.62
CA ARG A 125 -4.75 16.87 18.01
C ARG A 125 -5.92 15.89 18.10
N SER A 126 -6.86 15.94 17.17
CA SER A 126 -7.98 15.02 17.11
C SER A 126 -7.49 13.62 16.74
N PHE A 127 -6.71 13.53 15.69
CA PHE A 127 -6.13 12.25 15.24
C PHE A 127 -5.31 11.57 16.34
N ALA A 128 -4.47 12.31 17.07
CA ALA A 128 -3.73 11.77 18.21
C ALA A 128 -4.65 11.19 19.31
N LYS A 129 -5.76 11.87 19.62
CA LYS A 129 -6.76 11.38 20.58
C LYS A 129 -7.50 10.14 20.06
N GLU A 130 -7.76 10.08 18.77
CA GLU A 130 -8.42 8.95 18.12
C GLU A 130 -7.52 7.71 18.18
N ILE A 131 -6.25 7.82 17.79
CA ILE A 131 -5.25 6.74 17.89
C ILE A 131 -5.13 6.24 19.33
N ALA A 132 -4.91 7.13 20.29
CA ALA A 132 -4.81 6.75 21.70
C ALA A 132 -6.11 6.10 22.24
N SER A 133 -7.28 6.53 21.72
CA SER A 133 -8.55 5.94 22.11
C SER A 133 -8.79 4.57 21.48
N ALA A 134 -8.43 4.38 20.22
CA ALA A 134 -8.52 3.10 19.50
C ALA A 134 -7.64 2.06 20.20
N SER A 135 -6.37 2.39 20.43
CA SER A 135 -5.41 1.55 21.14
C SER A 135 -5.91 1.14 22.52
N ARG A 136 -6.34 2.10 23.36
CA ARG A 136 -6.83 1.81 24.73
C ARG A 136 -8.07 0.92 24.73
N LYS A 137 -8.95 1.06 23.75
CA LYS A 137 -10.17 0.26 23.61
C LYS A 137 -9.97 -1.04 22.87
N LYS A 138 -8.79 -1.27 22.32
CA LYS A 138 -8.45 -2.43 21.49
C LYS A 138 -9.44 -2.60 20.34
N ILE A 139 -9.72 -1.51 19.61
CA ILE A 139 -10.55 -1.50 18.39
C ILE A 139 -9.78 -0.81 17.28
N ASP A 140 -10.12 -1.12 16.04
CA ASP A 140 -9.51 -0.47 14.89
C ASP A 140 -9.90 1.01 14.81
N LEU A 141 -9.00 1.83 14.25
CA LEU A 141 -9.25 3.26 14.04
C LEU A 141 -10.52 3.48 13.22
N HIS A 142 -10.72 2.73 12.14
CA HIS A 142 -11.89 2.82 11.29
C HIS A 142 -13.19 2.54 12.07
N ASP A 143 -13.21 1.48 12.89
CA ASP A 143 -14.36 1.16 13.75
C ASP A 143 -14.64 2.26 14.78
N LEU A 144 -13.57 2.88 15.32
CA LEU A 144 -13.72 4.03 16.22
C LEU A 144 -14.33 5.22 15.50
N GLU A 145 -13.86 5.50 14.27
CA GLU A 145 -14.37 6.58 13.44
C GLU A 145 -15.88 6.44 13.19
N ILE A 146 -16.31 5.25 12.79
CA ILE A 146 -17.75 4.94 12.59
C ILE A 146 -18.51 5.08 13.90
N LYS A 147 -18.07 4.38 14.96
CA LYS A 147 -18.79 4.33 16.25
C LYS A 147 -19.00 5.71 16.89
N ARG A 148 -18.09 6.65 16.64
CA ARG A 148 -18.12 8.00 17.19
C ARG A 148 -18.60 9.06 16.20
N ASN A 149 -19.01 8.65 14.99
CA ASN A 149 -19.38 9.56 13.90
C ASN A 149 -18.29 10.63 13.64
N LEU A 150 -17.03 10.16 13.58
CA LEU A 150 -15.89 11.01 13.28
C LEU A 150 -15.69 11.12 11.76
N LEU A 151 -14.87 12.08 11.35
CA LEU A 151 -14.41 12.17 9.98
C LEU A 151 -13.54 10.94 9.66
N ARG A 152 -13.99 10.11 8.75
CA ARG A 152 -13.34 8.85 8.39
C ARG A 152 -12.17 9.10 7.45
N HIS A 153 -11.07 8.36 7.66
CA HIS A 153 -9.89 8.49 6.81
C HIS A 153 -10.12 7.99 5.38
N ASP A 154 -10.95 6.97 5.18
CA ASP A 154 -11.32 6.46 3.85
C ASP A 154 -12.08 7.51 3.03
N GLN A 155 -13.03 8.23 3.65
CA GLN A 155 -13.75 9.33 3.02
C GLN A 155 -12.85 10.52 2.70
N LEU A 156 -11.98 10.89 3.64
CA LEU A 156 -11.00 11.95 3.40
C LEU A 156 -10.02 11.60 2.29
N GLY A 157 -9.53 10.36 2.28
CA GLY A 157 -8.66 9.87 1.24
C GLY A 157 -9.31 9.92 -0.14
N PHE A 158 -10.58 9.50 -0.24
CA PHE A 158 -11.37 9.65 -1.47
C PHE A 158 -11.45 11.10 -1.94
N LEU A 159 -11.75 12.03 -1.03
CA LEU A 159 -11.82 13.46 -1.37
C LEU A 159 -10.45 14.00 -1.80
N MET A 160 -9.35 13.57 -1.16
CA MET A 160 -8.00 13.93 -1.58
C MET A 160 -7.70 13.43 -3.00
N MET A 161 -7.97 12.16 -3.30
CA MET A 161 -7.76 11.58 -4.63
C MET A 161 -8.54 12.37 -5.69
N LYS A 162 -9.79 12.72 -5.38
CA LYS A 162 -10.61 13.55 -6.27
C LYS A 162 -10.05 14.98 -6.44
N PHE A 163 -9.57 15.59 -5.36
CA PHE A 163 -8.98 16.93 -5.41
C PHE A 163 -7.68 16.98 -6.20
N TRP A 164 -6.88 15.88 -6.17
CA TRP A 164 -5.65 15.75 -6.93
C TRP A 164 -5.87 15.25 -8.37
N ASP A 165 -7.11 15.14 -8.81
CA ASP A 165 -7.48 14.63 -10.13
C ASP A 165 -6.87 13.25 -10.46
N MET A 166 -6.79 12.40 -9.42
CA MET A 166 -6.30 11.04 -9.56
C MET A 166 -7.34 10.13 -10.25
N PRO A 167 -6.91 9.03 -10.86
CA PRO A 167 -7.82 8.05 -11.46
C PRO A 167 -8.95 7.65 -10.52
N LYS A 168 -10.19 7.59 -11.04
CA LYS A 168 -11.39 7.33 -10.23
C LYS A 168 -11.31 6.01 -9.46
N ASP A 169 -10.77 4.97 -10.07
CA ASP A 169 -10.64 3.64 -9.46
C ASP A 169 -9.79 3.70 -8.19
N LEU A 170 -8.68 4.44 -8.24
CA LEU A 170 -7.83 4.67 -7.07
C LEU A 170 -8.61 5.33 -5.92
N GLY A 171 -9.41 6.35 -6.24
CA GLY A 171 -10.28 7.00 -5.26
C GLY A 171 -11.31 6.05 -4.66
N PHE A 172 -11.95 5.22 -5.47
CA PHE A 172 -12.93 4.24 -4.98
C PHE A 172 -12.30 3.15 -4.13
N VAL A 173 -11.11 2.66 -4.48
CA VAL A 173 -10.38 1.72 -3.63
C VAL A 173 -10.09 2.35 -2.27
N VAL A 174 -9.58 3.58 -2.22
CA VAL A 174 -9.36 4.32 -0.97
C VAL A 174 -10.65 4.48 -0.15
N LYS A 175 -11.78 4.71 -0.82
CA LYS A 175 -13.09 4.84 -0.15
C LYS A 175 -13.60 3.54 0.48
N TRP A 176 -13.37 2.42 -0.20
CA TRP A 176 -14.05 1.16 0.11
C TRP A 176 -13.14 0.06 0.67
N HIS A 177 -11.87 0.33 0.92
CA HIS A 177 -10.90 -0.70 1.37
C HIS A 177 -11.17 -1.31 2.75
N HIS A 178 -12.19 -0.84 3.47
CA HIS A 178 -12.66 -1.43 4.72
C HIS A 178 -13.99 -2.17 4.58
N GLU A 179 -14.63 -2.15 3.40
CA GLU A 179 -15.95 -2.74 3.19
C GLU A 179 -15.85 -4.09 2.46
N GLU A 180 -16.21 -5.17 3.15
CA GLU A 180 -16.21 -6.53 2.59
C GLU A 180 -17.37 -6.77 1.64
N GLU A 181 -18.58 -6.32 2.03
CA GLU A 181 -19.79 -6.62 1.27
C GLU A 181 -19.94 -5.70 0.06
N ARG A 182 -19.85 -6.29 -1.15
CA ARG A 182 -20.00 -5.54 -2.42
C ARG A 182 -21.33 -4.81 -2.52
N SER A 183 -22.42 -5.34 -1.93
CA SER A 183 -23.74 -4.70 -1.92
C SER A 183 -23.77 -3.35 -1.20
N ASN A 184 -22.83 -3.08 -0.30
CA ASN A 184 -22.70 -1.81 0.41
C ASN A 184 -21.95 -0.75 -0.41
N ARG A 185 -21.25 -1.16 -1.47
CA ARG A 185 -20.49 -0.28 -2.38
C ARG A 185 -21.39 0.28 -3.48
N SER A 186 -22.39 1.07 -3.06
CA SER A 186 -23.53 1.50 -3.90
C SER A 186 -23.17 2.31 -5.14
N ASP A 187 -21.95 2.83 -5.22
CA ASP A 187 -21.42 3.62 -6.34
C ASP A 187 -20.44 2.84 -7.24
N ILE A 188 -20.35 1.51 -7.06
CA ILE A 188 -19.47 0.62 -7.83
C ILE A 188 -20.30 -0.37 -8.64
N GLU A 189 -20.36 -0.17 -9.95
CA GLU A 189 -21.02 -1.09 -10.89
C GLU A 189 -20.03 -2.09 -11.52
N SER A 190 -18.77 -1.69 -11.70
CA SER A 190 -17.74 -2.51 -12.32
C SER A 190 -17.37 -3.72 -11.46
N SER A 191 -17.41 -4.92 -12.07
CA SER A 191 -16.96 -6.16 -11.44
C SER A 191 -15.46 -6.15 -11.19
N GLU A 192 -14.68 -5.60 -12.13
CA GLU A 192 -13.22 -5.47 -12.04
C GLU A 192 -12.82 -4.55 -10.88
N LEU A 193 -13.48 -3.38 -10.77
CA LEU A 193 -13.22 -2.47 -9.66
C LEU A 193 -13.63 -3.08 -8.30
N ASN A 194 -14.73 -3.83 -8.24
CA ASN A 194 -15.08 -4.59 -7.04
C ASN A 194 -14.02 -5.63 -6.69
N GLN A 195 -13.47 -6.34 -7.68
CA GLN A 195 -12.38 -7.29 -7.46
C GLN A 195 -11.11 -6.59 -6.96
N LEU A 196 -10.76 -5.44 -7.53
CA LEU A 196 -9.63 -4.63 -7.08
C LEU A 196 -9.79 -4.17 -5.62
N ILE A 197 -10.99 -3.72 -5.24
CA ILE A 197 -11.30 -3.35 -3.85
C ILE A 197 -11.17 -4.56 -2.92
N ASP A 198 -11.68 -5.72 -3.33
CA ASP A 198 -11.56 -6.96 -2.55
C ASP A 198 -10.11 -7.38 -2.35
N ILE A 199 -9.25 -7.26 -3.37
CA ILE A 199 -7.81 -7.55 -3.29
C ILE A 199 -7.16 -6.65 -2.22
N VAL A 200 -7.44 -5.35 -2.25
CA VAL A 200 -6.86 -4.41 -1.28
C VAL A 200 -7.40 -4.63 0.13
N TYR A 201 -8.70 -4.85 0.27
CA TYR A 201 -9.32 -5.22 1.55
C TYR A 201 -8.67 -6.46 2.15
N PHE A 202 -8.53 -7.52 1.35
CA PHE A 202 -7.96 -8.78 1.79
C PHE A 202 -6.49 -8.68 2.16
N SER A 203 -5.70 -8.03 1.32
CA SER A 203 -4.29 -7.75 1.62
C SER A 203 -4.13 -6.98 2.92
N ASN A 204 -4.95 -5.94 3.15
CA ASN A 204 -4.92 -5.16 4.39
C ASN A 204 -5.19 -6.02 5.63
N LEU A 205 -6.15 -6.97 5.56
CA LEU A 205 -6.41 -7.90 6.66
C LEU A 205 -5.20 -8.83 6.93
N ILE A 206 -4.60 -9.39 5.88
CA ILE A 206 -3.43 -10.26 6.02
C ILE A 206 -2.25 -9.51 6.64
N ILE A 207 -1.94 -8.31 6.16
CA ILE A 207 -0.84 -7.50 6.68
C ILE A 207 -1.05 -7.10 8.14
N ASN A 208 -2.28 -6.79 8.53
CA ASN A 208 -2.63 -6.56 9.93
C ASN A 208 -2.44 -7.83 10.80
N LYS A 209 -2.80 -9.00 10.29
CA LYS A 209 -2.61 -10.29 10.97
C LYS A 209 -1.13 -10.64 11.12
N LEU A 210 -0.31 -10.40 10.09
CA LEU A 210 1.14 -10.61 10.11
C LEU A 210 1.88 -9.59 10.99
N GLY A 211 1.23 -8.50 11.42
CA GLY A 211 1.84 -7.47 12.25
C GLY A 211 2.89 -6.63 11.49
N ILE A 212 2.78 -6.53 10.18
CA ILE A 212 3.68 -5.73 9.34
C ILE A 212 3.27 -4.25 9.46
N GLY A 213 4.12 -3.47 10.09
CA GLY A 213 3.87 -2.06 10.33
C GLY A 213 2.69 -1.81 11.28
N TYR A 214 2.17 -0.56 11.25
CA TYR A 214 1.01 -0.17 12.05
C TYR A 214 0.26 0.98 11.40
N SER A 215 -1.03 0.80 11.20
CA SER A 215 -1.91 1.79 10.57
C SER A 215 -3.10 2.24 11.46
N GLY A 216 -3.05 1.90 12.75
CA GLY A 216 -4.15 2.18 13.69
C GLY A 216 -5.07 0.97 13.93
N HIS A 217 -4.70 -0.21 13.45
CA HIS A 217 -5.38 -1.46 13.76
C HIS A 217 -5.04 -1.91 15.20
N SER A 218 -6.00 -2.49 15.90
CA SER A 218 -5.81 -2.99 17.26
C SER A 218 -6.23 -4.45 17.41
N ILE A 219 -6.98 -4.97 16.44
CA ILE A 219 -7.47 -6.35 16.40
C ILE A 219 -7.31 -6.85 14.97
N SER A 220 -6.71 -8.03 14.82
CA SER A 220 -6.71 -8.70 13.52
C SER A 220 -8.13 -9.20 13.23
N LYS A 221 -8.76 -8.63 12.21
CA LYS A 221 -10.03 -9.12 11.66
C LYS A 221 -9.74 -10.27 10.71
N SER A 222 -10.64 -11.25 10.66
CA SER A 222 -10.61 -12.29 9.64
C SER A 222 -11.71 -12.02 8.61
N PRO A 223 -11.45 -12.29 7.33
CA PRO A 223 -12.50 -12.22 6.31
C PRO A 223 -13.58 -13.29 6.58
N SER A 224 -14.80 -13.07 6.08
CA SER A 224 -15.86 -14.06 6.21
C SER A 224 -15.59 -15.32 5.37
N ASP A 225 -16.16 -16.46 5.76
CA ASP A 225 -16.07 -17.69 4.96
C ASP A 225 -16.62 -17.51 3.54
N LYS A 226 -17.62 -16.65 3.39
CA LYS A 226 -18.20 -16.30 2.07
C LYS A 226 -17.15 -15.59 1.21
N PHE A 227 -16.41 -14.66 1.81
CA PHE A 227 -15.35 -13.93 1.14
C PHE A 227 -14.21 -14.87 0.73
N LEU A 228 -13.71 -15.71 1.63
CA LEU A 228 -12.65 -16.69 1.31
C LEU A 228 -13.05 -17.62 0.16
N ARG A 229 -14.29 -18.14 0.19
CA ARG A 229 -14.79 -18.95 -0.93
C ARG A 229 -14.82 -18.21 -2.27
N SER A 230 -15.05 -16.89 -2.26
CA SER A 230 -15.04 -16.10 -3.51
C SER A 230 -13.63 -15.99 -4.13
N PHE A 231 -12.59 -16.18 -3.33
CA PHE A 231 -11.19 -16.28 -3.75
C PHE A 231 -10.73 -17.72 -4.00
N GLY A 232 -11.60 -18.72 -3.80
CA GLY A 232 -11.24 -20.13 -3.91
C GLY A 232 -10.30 -20.62 -2.80
N LEU A 233 -10.26 -19.92 -1.67
CA LEU A 233 -9.34 -20.19 -0.57
C LEU A 233 -9.95 -21.08 0.50
N THR A 234 -9.12 -21.97 1.04
CA THR A 234 -9.35 -22.76 2.25
C THR A 234 -8.49 -22.24 3.40
N SER A 235 -8.70 -22.73 4.61
CA SER A 235 -7.84 -22.38 5.74
C SER A 235 -6.37 -22.75 5.52
N GLU A 236 -6.11 -23.87 4.84
CA GLU A 236 -4.76 -24.35 4.54
C GLU A 236 -4.08 -23.43 3.50
N SER A 237 -4.76 -23.12 2.39
CA SER A 237 -4.21 -22.19 1.38
C SER A 237 -4.04 -20.76 1.88
N MET A 238 -4.76 -20.38 2.95
CA MET A 238 -4.55 -19.10 3.63
C MET A 238 -3.19 -19.03 4.32
N GLU A 239 -2.74 -20.09 4.99
CA GLU A 239 -1.42 -20.12 5.65
C GLU A 239 -0.29 -20.07 4.63
N GLU A 240 -0.45 -20.74 3.50
CA GLU A 240 0.49 -20.67 2.38
C GLU A 240 0.58 -19.26 1.80
N LEU A 241 -0.57 -18.62 1.56
CA LEU A 241 -0.63 -17.24 1.06
C LEU A 241 0.00 -16.23 2.03
N GLU A 242 -0.27 -16.36 3.33
CA GLU A 242 0.31 -15.52 4.37
C GLU A 242 1.85 -15.68 4.40
N THR A 243 2.33 -16.90 4.27
CA THR A 243 3.78 -17.19 4.21
C THR A 243 4.42 -16.57 2.98
N GLU A 244 3.81 -16.73 1.80
CA GLU A 244 4.31 -16.14 0.55
C GLU A 244 4.37 -14.61 0.64
N ILE A 245 3.33 -13.97 1.18
CA ILE A 245 3.29 -12.51 1.36
C ILE A 245 4.40 -12.05 2.31
N GLN A 246 4.61 -12.76 3.44
CA GLN A 246 5.69 -12.46 4.37
C GLN A 246 7.06 -12.57 3.72
N GLU A 247 7.33 -13.64 2.99
CA GLU A 247 8.60 -13.85 2.29
C GLU A 247 8.85 -12.76 1.24
N LYS A 248 7.84 -12.45 0.44
CA LYS A 248 7.91 -11.36 -0.57
C LYS A 248 8.14 -9.99 0.09
N TYR A 249 7.51 -9.75 1.24
CA TYR A 249 7.75 -8.51 2.01
C TYR A 249 9.18 -8.43 2.51
N ASP A 250 9.70 -9.49 3.13
CA ASP A 250 11.06 -9.53 3.67
C ASP A 250 12.14 -9.36 2.60
N GLN A 251 11.90 -9.90 1.40
CA GLN A 251 12.77 -9.73 0.24
C GLN A 251 12.76 -8.27 -0.29
N ASN A 252 11.58 -7.66 -0.36
CA ASN A 252 11.41 -6.35 -1.01
C ASN A 252 11.57 -5.16 -0.04
N CYS A 253 11.24 -5.31 1.25
CA CYS A 253 11.32 -4.22 2.22
C CYS A 253 12.70 -3.56 2.29
N PRO A 254 13.84 -4.28 2.31
CA PRO A 254 15.16 -3.67 2.29
C PRO A 254 15.51 -2.94 0.98
N MET A 255 14.77 -3.21 -0.09
CA MET A 255 14.99 -2.54 -1.39
C MET A 255 14.26 -1.19 -1.48
N LEU A 256 13.18 -1.04 -0.73
CA LEU A 256 12.23 0.07 -0.86
C LEU A 256 12.29 1.03 0.33
N LEU A 257 13.15 0.77 1.31
CA LEU A 257 13.54 1.63 2.44
C LEU A 257 14.93 2.23 2.20
#